data_aac5f2b56744afc03b891b3a80465279
#
_entry.id   aac5f2b56744afc03b891b3a80465279
#
_cell.length_a   1.000
_cell.length_b   1.000
_cell.length_c   1.000
_cell.angle_alpha   90.00
_cell.angle_beta   90.00
_cell.angle_gamma   90.00
#
_symmetry.space_group_name_H-M   'P 1'
#
loop_
_entity.id
_entity.type
_entity.pdbx_description
1 polymer ?
#
loop_
_entity_poly.entity_id
_entity_poly.type
_entity_poly.pdbx_seq_one_letter_code
_entity_poly.pdbx_strand_id
1 'polypeptide(L)'
;MLSIIVPAYNEQQRLPATLVRMRAYLDGRDEPYEVLIVDDGSSDGTVAMSRTIADEWPQLQVLTLEQNTGKGAAVRLGMLSAQGEHRVFSDADLSTPIEEVERLRARLRGTCAVAIASRALPDSQIDVHQPGKREVMGRTYNWLLRIAALRGLHDTQCGFKAFTAEAAVACFTPLRTLRFGFDAEVLLRARRHGWTVEEVPVRWEHKEDSRVSAMRDSFGVLYDLVRLRFIVRR
;
A
#
# COMPACT_ATOMS: atom_id res chain seq x y z
N MET A 1 -9.11 16.88 -1.65
CA MET A 1 -8.92 15.95 -2.78
C MET A 1 -8.26 14.68 -2.27
N LEU A 2 -8.74 13.51 -2.72
CA LEU A 2 -8.22 12.19 -2.38
C LEU A 2 -7.41 11.62 -3.55
N SER A 3 -6.21 11.06 -3.29
CA SER A 3 -5.45 10.30 -4.28
C SER A 3 -5.39 8.83 -3.89
N ILE A 4 -5.75 7.93 -4.83
CA ILE A 4 -5.61 6.49 -4.67
C ILE A 4 -4.49 5.99 -5.57
N ILE A 5 -3.49 5.36 -5.00
CA ILE A 5 -2.32 4.82 -5.69
C ILE A 5 -2.45 3.29 -5.76
N VAL A 6 -2.39 2.73 -6.97
CA VAL A 6 -2.50 1.29 -7.21
C VAL A 6 -1.25 0.79 -7.91
N PRO A 7 -0.29 0.20 -7.19
CA PRO A 7 0.85 -0.46 -7.81
C PRO A 7 0.38 -1.72 -8.54
N ALA A 8 0.81 -1.90 -9.79
CA ALA A 8 0.43 -3.02 -10.64
C ALA A 8 1.66 -3.67 -11.28
N TYR A 9 1.69 -5.00 -11.34
CA TYR A 9 2.68 -5.78 -12.09
C TYR A 9 2.07 -7.06 -12.64
N ASN A 10 1.88 -7.13 -13.95
CA ASN A 10 1.22 -8.23 -14.65
C ASN A 10 -0.20 -8.51 -14.09
N GLU A 11 -1.03 -7.48 -14.02
CA GLU A 11 -2.38 -7.50 -13.44
C GLU A 11 -3.50 -7.39 -14.50
N GLN A 12 -3.20 -7.67 -15.76
CA GLN A 12 -4.13 -7.54 -16.90
C GLN A 12 -5.50 -8.18 -16.62
N GLN A 13 -5.53 -9.31 -15.93
CA GLN A 13 -6.78 -10.06 -15.69
C GLN A 13 -7.58 -9.55 -14.50
N ARG A 14 -6.91 -9.08 -13.43
CA ARG A 14 -7.57 -8.70 -12.17
C ARG A 14 -7.90 -7.22 -12.06
N LEU A 15 -7.01 -6.38 -12.57
CA LEU A 15 -7.13 -4.93 -12.42
C LEU A 15 -8.41 -4.32 -13.02
N PRO A 16 -8.99 -4.80 -14.14
CA PRO A 16 -10.24 -4.25 -14.66
C PRO A 16 -11.40 -4.28 -13.66
N ALA A 17 -11.61 -5.42 -13.01
CA ALA A 17 -12.68 -5.56 -12.01
C ALA A 17 -12.45 -4.65 -10.79
N THR A 18 -11.19 -4.50 -10.38
CA THR A 18 -10.76 -3.58 -9.32
C THR A 18 -11.12 -2.13 -9.67
N LEU A 19 -10.79 -1.71 -10.89
CA LEU A 19 -11.04 -0.33 -11.35
C LEU A 19 -12.52 -0.01 -11.48
N VAL A 20 -13.32 -0.96 -11.96
CA VAL A 20 -14.80 -0.79 -12.01
C VAL A 20 -15.35 -0.55 -10.61
N ARG A 21 -14.92 -1.35 -9.61
CA ARG A 21 -15.36 -1.19 -8.23
C ARG A 21 -14.88 0.11 -7.61
N MET A 22 -13.61 0.49 -7.83
CA MET A 22 -13.07 1.76 -7.36
C MET A 22 -13.84 2.95 -7.93
N ARG A 23 -14.07 2.95 -9.25
CA ARG A 23 -14.81 4.01 -9.93
C ARG A 23 -16.22 4.15 -9.38
N ALA A 24 -16.96 3.05 -9.26
CA ALA A 24 -18.32 3.08 -8.73
C ALA A 24 -18.40 3.68 -7.31
N TYR A 25 -17.42 3.39 -6.48
CA TYR A 25 -17.33 3.96 -5.13
C TYR A 25 -16.94 5.45 -5.16
N LEU A 26 -15.92 5.81 -5.93
CA LEU A 26 -15.35 7.16 -5.95
C LEU A 26 -16.28 8.16 -6.63
N ASP A 27 -16.94 7.78 -7.73
CA ASP A 27 -17.92 8.63 -8.44
C ASP A 27 -19.18 8.91 -7.59
N GLY A 28 -19.51 8.06 -6.64
CA GLY A 28 -20.59 8.26 -5.68
C GLY A 28 -20.29 9.28 -4.56
N ARG A 29 -19.14 9.95 -4.60
CA ARG A 29 -18.70 10.88 -3.56
C ARG A 29 -18.67 12.32 -4.04
N ASP A 30 -19.10 13.23 -3.19
CA ASP A 30 -19.03 14.69 -3.46
C ASP A 30 -17.61 15.25 -3.15
N GLU A 31 -16.56 14.55 -3.55
CA GLU A 31 -15.19 14.98 -3.30
C GLU A 31 -14.31 14.75 -4.54
N PRO A 32 -13.49 15.74 -4.94
CA PRO A 32 -12.51 15.53 -6.00
C PRO A 32 -11.52 14.43 -5.65
N TYR A 33 -11.25 13.56 -6.62
CA TYR A 33 -10.32 12.47 -6.46
C TYR A 33 -9.46 12.25 -7.72
N GLU A 34 -8.39 11.52 -7.56
CA GLU A 34 -7.58 10.95 -8.63
C GLU A 34 -7.21 9.50 -8.30
N VAL A 35 -7.00 8.70 -9.32
CA VAL A 35 -6.47 7.33 -9.22
C VAL A 35 -5.21 7.24 -10.06
N LEU A 36 -4.10 6.79 -9.46
CA LEU A 36 -2.84 6.58 -10.14
C LEU A 36 -2.52 5.09 -10.18
N ILE A 37 -2.66 4.47 -11.35
CA ILE A 37 -2.09 3.14 -11.57
C ILE A 37 -0.62 3.34 -11.84
N VAL A 38 0.22 2.64 -11.07
CA VAL A 38 1.67 2.67 -11.27
C VAL A 38 2.13 1.29 -11.66
N ASP A 39 2.41 1.12 -12.95
CA ASP A 39 2.91 -0.11 -13.51
C ASP A 39 4.40 -0.29 -13.22
N ASP A 40 4.76 -1.41 -12.61
CA ASP A 40 6.14 -1.79 -12.25
C ASP A 40 6.81 -2.59 -13.37
N GLY A 41 6.72 -2.11 -14.62
CA GLY A 41 7.35 -2.74 -15.78
C GLY A 41 6.71 -4.06 -16.18
N SER A 42 5.39 -4.10 -16.31
CA SER A 42 4.64 -5.29 -16.74
C SER A 42 5.03 -5.74 -18.14
N SER A 43 5.04 -7.06 -18.34
CA SER A 43 5.29 -7.72 -19.64
C SER A 43 4.01 -8.21 -20.31
N ASP A 44 2.85 -8.11 -19.64
CA ASP A 44 1.54 -8.45 -20.18
C ASP A 44 0.77 -7.21 -20.67
N GLY A 45 -0.52 -7.32 -20.95
CA GLY A 45 -1.37 -6.22 -21.41
C GLY A 45 -1.80 -5.22 -20.33
N THR A 46 -1.22 -5.24 -19.11
CA THR A 46 -1.63 -4.37 -17.99
C THR A 46 -1.65 -2.89 -18.37
N VAL A 47 -0.56 -2.40 -18.97
CA VAL A 47 -0.43 -0.98 -19.35
C VAL A 47 -1.44 -0.59 -20.43
N ALA A 48 -1.55 -1.40 -21.49
CA ALA A 48 -2.45 -1.13 -22.62
C ALA A 48 -3.92 -1.08 -22.13
N MET A 49 -4.33 -2.08 -21.36
CA MET A 49 -5.67 -2.15 -20.77
C MET A 49 -5.94 -0.96 -19.84
N SER A 50 -4.99 -0.59 -18.98
CA SER A 50 -5.15 0.54 -18.05
C SER A 50 -5.29 1.87 -18.78
N ARG A 51 -4.57 2.08 -19.88
CA ARG A 51 -4.69 3.28 -20.70
C ARG A 51 -6.04 3.35 -21.40
N THR A 52 -6.54 2.24 -21.95
CA THR A 52 -7.90 2.19 -22.52
C THR A 52 -8.97 2.59 -21.51
N ILE A 53 -8.85 2.15 -20.25
CA ILE A 53 -9.78 2.56 -19.19
C ILE A 53 -9.62 4.06 -18.86
N ALA A 54 -8.39 4.57 -18.85
CA ALA A 54 -8.11 5.98 -18.57
C ALA A 54 -8.69 6.92 -19.62
N ASP A 55 -8.78 6.50 -20.88
CA ASP A 55 -9.42 7.27 -21.96
C ASP A 55 -10.92 7.60 -21.65
N GLU A 56 -11.57 6.72 -20.87
CA GLU A 56 -12.98 6.87 -20.46
C GLU A 56 -13.15 7.33 -18.99
N TRP A 57 -12.05 7.53 -18.28
CA TRP A 57 -12.04 7.92 -16.86
C TRP A 57 -11.02 9.02 -16.60
N PRO A 58 -11.37 10.31 -16.75
CA PRO A 58 -10.44 11.45 -16.67
C PRO A 58 -9.66 11.56 -15.35
N GLN A 59 -10.17 10.99 -14.26
CA GLN A 59 -9.50 10.97 -12.95
C GLN A 59 -8.45 9.85 -12.84
N LEU A 60 -8.39 8.93 -13.81
CA LEU A 60 -7.43 7.84 -13.83
C LEU A 60 -6.19 8.25 -14.62
N GLN A 61 -5.02 8.06 -14.02
CA GLN A 61 -3.71 8.25 -14.65
C GLN A 61 -2.91 6.96 -14.61
N VAL A 62 -2.11 6.72 -15.64
CA VAL A 62 -1.24 5.55 -15.72
C VAL A 62 0.22 6.02 -15.78
N LEU A 63 0.97 5.69 -14.73
CA LEU A 63 2.40 5.89 -14.64
C LEU A 63 3.11 4.55 -14.85
N THR A 64 4.27 4.55 -15.51
CA THR A 64 5.01 3.32 -15.82
C THR A 64 6.47 3.43 -15.41
N LEU A 65 7.01 2.37 -14.80
CA LEU A 65 8.44 2.18 -14.64
C LEU A 65 9.00 1.43 -15.85
N GLU A 66 10.22 1.72 -16.27
CA GLU A 66 10.85 1.10 -17.44
C GLU A 66 11.05 -0.41 -17.28
N GLN A 67 11.25 -0.87 -16.04
CA GLN A 67 11.48 -2.27 -15.70
C GLN A 67 10.95 -2.59 -14.29
N ASN A 68 10.76 -3.88 -14.00
CA ASN A 68 10.35 -4.32 -12.67
C ASN A 68 11.40 -3.95 -11.61
N THR A 69 11.11 -2.90 -10.86
CA THR A 69 11.95 -2.37 -9.78
C THR A 69 11.45 -2.82 -8.40
N GLY A 70 10.17 -3.14 -8.28
CA GLY A 70 9.52 -3.65 -7.11
C GLY A 70 8.38 -2.77 -6.60
N LYS A 71 7.46 -3.36 -5.84
CA LYS A 71 6.25 -2.70 -5.34
C LYS A 71 6.52 -1.37 -4.65
N GLY A 72 7.59 -1.28 -3.83
CA GLY A 72 7.98 -0.05 -3.14
C GLY A 72 8.36 1.07 -4.11
N ALA A 73 8.97 0.75 -5.26
CA ALA A 73 9.29 1.75 -6.29
C ALA A 73 8.01 2.30 -6.94
N ALA A 74 7.08 1.42 -7.29
CA ALA A 74 5.80 1.80 -7.86
C ALA A 74 4.98 2.66 -6.89
N VAL A 75 4.85 2.23 -5.63
CA VAL A 75 4.15 3.02 -4.59
C VAL A 75 4.84 4.37 -4.40
N ARG A 76 6.19 4.41 -4.33
CA ARG A 76 6.95 5.66 -4.22
C ARG A 76 6.63 6.62 -5.36
N LEU A 77 6.67 6.15 -6.61
CA LEU A 77 6.35 6.98 -7.77
C LEU A 77 4.94 7.56 -7.65
N GLY A 78 3.94 6.72 -7.36
CA GLY A 78 2.56 7.17 -7.22
C GLY A 78 2.36 8.17 -6.06
N MET A 79 2.93 7.87 -4.89
CA MET A 79 2.81 8.73 -3.71
C MET A 79 3.45 10.11 -3.90
N LEU A 80 4.52 10.20 -4.69
CA LEU A 80 5.19 11.47 -4.98
C LEU A 80 4.53 12.23 -6.15
N SER A 81 3.88 11.54 -7.10
CA SER A 81 3.15 12.15 -8.21
C SER A 81 1.75 12.63 -7.83
N ALA A 82 1.17 12.05 -6.79
CA ALA A 82 -0.17 12.35 -6.32
C ALA A 82 -0.32 13.81 -5.84
N GLN A 83 -1.48 14.41 -6.09
CA GLN A 83 -1.78 15.81 -5.80
C GLN A 83 -2.72 15.99 -4.59
N GLY A 84 -3.38 14.92 -4.14
CA GLY A 84 -4.33 14.96 -3.03
C GLY A 84 -3.68 15.27 -1.68
N GLU A 85 -4.45 15.90 -0.81
CA GLU A 85 -4.11 16.13 0.60
C GLU A 85 -4.00 14.83 1.38
N HIS A 86 -4.88 13.87 1.05
CA HIS A 86 -4.82 12.50 1.55
C HIS A 86 -4.43 11.57 0.40
N ARG A 87 -3.37 10.80 0.61
CA ARG A 87 -2.82 9.86 -0.35
C ARG A 87 -2.91 8.45 0.20
N VAL A 88 -3.58 7.57 -0.52
CA VAL A 88 -3.80 6.19 -0.07
C VAL A 88 -3.26 5.24 -1.11
N PHE A 89 -2.39 4.32 -0.74
CA PHE A 89 -2.09 3.21 -1.63
C PHE A 89 -2.93 1.97 -1.29
N SER A 90 -3.35 1.27 -2.32
CA SER A 90 -4.17 0.06 -2.27
C SER A 90 -3.57 -1.01 -3.15
N ASP A 91 -3.61 -2.26 -2.69
CA ASP A 91 -3.27 -3.38 -3.56
C ASP A 91 -4.24 -3.52 -4.74
N ALA A 92 -3.73 -3.98 -5.88
CA ALA A 92 -4.48 -4.12 -7.12
C ALA A 92 -5.64 -5.15 -7.05
N ASP A 93 -5.69 -5.97 -6.02
CA ASP A 93 -6.71 -6.99 -5.82
C ASP A 93 -7.89 -6.57 -4.91
N LEU A 94 -7.80 -5.37 -4.29
CA LEU A 94 -8.77 -4.90 -3.29
C LEU A 94 -9.08 -5.93 -2.19
N SER A 95 -8.06 -6.65 -1.74
CA SER A 95 -8.19 -7.51 -0.55
C SER A 95 -8.70 -6.72 0.67
N THR A 96 -8.35 -5.45 0.79
CA THR A 96 -9.03 -4.47 1.64
C THR A 96 -9.98 -3.68 0.76
N PRO A 97 -11.31 -3.70 1.03
CA PRO A 97 -12.30 -2.95 0.26
C PRO A 97 -12.00 -1.45 0.22
N ILE A 98 -12.30 -0.81 -0.92
CA ILE A 98 -12.04 0.63 -1.11
C ILE A 98 -12.80 1.49 -0.11
N GLU A 99 -13.94 1.03 0.37
CA GLU A 99 -14.79 1.70 1.35
C GLU A 99 -14.08 1.95 2.69
N GLU A 100 -13.06 1.14 3.02
CA GLU A 100 -12.24 1.30 4.23
C GLU A 100 -11.38 2.58 4.19
N VAL A 101 -11.29 3.26 3.05
CA VAL A 101 -10.53 4.50 2.91
C VAL A 101 -10.99 5.56 3.91
N GLU A 102 -12.30 5.64 4.18
CA GLU A 102 -12.85 6.64 5.09
C GLU A 102 -12.41 6.41 6.54
N ARG A 103 -12.35 5.14 6.94
CA ARG A 103 -11.93 4.79 8.30
C ARG A 103 -10.47 5.16 8.54
N LEU A 104 -9.60 4.99 7.53
CA LEU A 104 -8.21 5.41 7.61
C LEU A 104 -8.08 6.93 7.58
N ARG A 105 -8.77 7.61 6.65
CA ARG A 105 -8.73 9.07 6.52
C ARG A 105 -9.21 9.78 7.78
N ALA A 106 -10.24 9.26 8.43
CA ALA A 106 -10.76 9.82 9.67
C ALA A 106 -9.72 9.85 10.82
N ARG A 107 -8.65 9.07 10.71
CA ARG A 107 -7.52 9.08 11.67
C ARG A 107 -6.46 10.11 11.34
N LEU A 108 -6.38 10.59 10.09
CA LEU A 108 -5.39 11.58 9.67
C LEU A 108 -5.73 12.97 10.22
N ARG A 109 -5.39 13.21 11.49
CA ARG A 109 -5.64 14.47 12.20
C ARG A 109 -4.60 14.71 13.28
N GLY A 110 -4.32 15.98 13.57
CA GLY A 110 -3.34 16.37 14.60
C GLY A 110 -1.96 15.79 14.27
N THR A 111 -1.39 15.03 15.18
CA THR A 111 -0.09 14.37 15.00
C THR A 111 -0.15 13.06 14.22
N CYS A 112 -1.35 12.52 13.96
CA CYS A 112 -1.53 11.32 13.17
C CYS A 112 -1.46 11.65 11.67
N ALA A 113 -0.32 11.42 11.07
CA ALA A 113 -0.09 11.67 9.64
C ALA A 113 -0.09 10.39 8.79
N VAL A 114 -0.18 9.22 9.42
CA VAL A 114 -0.22 7.90 8.76
C VAL A 114 -1.24 7.02 9.45
N ALA A 115 -2.17 6.45 8.69
CA ALA A 115 -3.10 5.43 9.14
C ALA A 115 -2.91 4.15 8.31
N ILE A 116 -2.84 3.00 8.96
CA ILE A 116 -2.62 1.71 8.29
C ILE A 116 -3.78 0.77 8.58
N ALA A 117 -4.25 0.07 7.57
CA ALA A 117 -5.18 -1.02 7.74
C ALA A 117 -4.50 -2.17 8.48
N SER A 118 -5.20 -2.78 9.42
CA SER A 118 -4.68 -3.89 10.21
C SER A 118 -5.68 -5.06 10.21
N ARG A 119 -5.16 -6.25 9.91
CA ARG A 119 -5.88 -7.54 9.98
C ARG A 119 -5.74 -8.19 11.36
N ALA A 120 -4.85 -7.65 12.19
CA ALA A 120 -4.46 -8.24 13.47
C ALA A 120 -5.17 -7.62 14.67
N LEU A 121 -6.00 -6.60 14.48
CA LEU A 121 -6.80 -6.00 15.53
C LEU A 121 -8.07 -6.81 15.81
N PRO A 122 -8.58 -6.83 17.05
CA PRO A 122 -9.76 -7.62 17.42
C PRO A 122 -11.01 -7.32 16.60
N ASP A 123 -11.20 -6.05 16.20
CA ASP A 123 -12.37 -5.60 15.44
C ASP A 123 -12.21 -5.76 13.92
N SER A 124 -11.13 -6.40 13.46
CA SER A 124 -10.92 -6.68 12.04
C SER A 124 -11.77 -7.87 11.59
N GLN A 125 -12.42 -7.74 10.44
CA GLN A 125 -13.25 -8.78 9.85
C GLN A 125 -12.48 -9.46 8.71
N ILE A 126 -12.17 -10.74 8.89
CA ILE A 126 -11.45 -11.53 7.89
C ILE A 126 -12.46 -12.51 7.28
N ASP A 127 -12.97 -12.15 6.09
CA ASP A 127 -14.02 -12.93 5.41
C ASP A 127 -13.45 -14.23 4.82
N VAL A 128 -12.20 -14.21 4.34
CA VAL A 128 -11.50 -15.40 3.81
C VAL A 128 -10.09 -15.45 4.38
N HIS A 129 -9.75 -16.54 5.05
CA HIS A 129 -8.43 -16.76 5.66
C HIS A 129 -7.36 -17.18 4.64
N GLN A 130 -6.12 -16.74 4.86
CA GLN A 130 -4.97 -17.23 4.11
C GLN A 130 -4.65 -18.69 4.45
N PRO A 131 -4.01 -19.45 3.52
CA PRO A 131 -3.44 -20.75 3.86
C PRO A 131 -2.49 -20.65 5.07
N GLY A 132 -2.65 -21.55 6.05
CA GLY A 132 -2.00 -21.45 7.37
C GLY A 132 -0.48 -21.23 7.37
N LYS A 133 0.27 -21.78 6.40
CA LYS A 133 1.72 -21.54 6.25
C LYS A 133 2.05 -20.07 5.98
N ARG A 134 1.26 -19.37 5.15
CA ARG A 134 1.44 -17.93 4.85
C ARG A 134 1.10 -17.06 6.06
N GLU A 135 0.06 -17.44 6.78
CA GLU A 135 -0.37 -16.73 7.98
C GLU A 135 0.70 -16.80 9.07
N VAL A 136 1.27 -17.96 9.33
CA VAL A 136 2.37 -18.15 10.31
C VAL A 136 3.60 -17.34 9.92
N MET A 137 4.00 -17.36 8.64
CA MET A 137 5.15 -16.58 8.15
C MET A 137 4.91 -15.07 8.30
N GLY A 138 3.72 -14.58 7.93
CA GLY A 138 3.36 -13.18 8.09
C GLY A 138 3.34 -12.74 9.56
N ARG A 139 2.81 -13.56 10.46
CA ARG A 139 2.83 -13.30 11.91
C ARG A 139 4.24 -13.27 12.49
N THR A 140 5.11 -14.21 12.09
CA THR A 140 6.51 -14.24 12.52
C THR A 140 7.26 -13.00 12.05
N TYR A 141 7.05 -12.60 10.81
CA TYR A 141 7.66 -11.40 10.25
C TYR A 141 7.20 -10.11 10.95
N ASN A 142 5.90 -9.94 11.13
CA ASN A 142 5.36 -8.81 11.90
C ASN A 142 5.88 -8.80 13.35
N TRP A 143 6.05 -9.96 13.97
CA TRP A 143 6.63 -10.08 15.31
C TRP A 143 8.10 -9.60 15.35
N LEU A 144 8.92 -9.99 14.38
CA LEU A 144 10.31 -9.53 14.26
C LEU A 144 10.39 -8.01 14.04
N LEU A 145 9.53 -7.45 13.18
CA LEU A 145 9.42 -6.01 12.95
C LEU A 145 9.04 -5.24 14.23
N ARG A 146 8.09 -5.77 14.99
CA ARG A 146 7.64 -5.18 16.26
C ARG A 146 8.77 -5.09 17.27
N ILE A 147 9.54 -6.15 17.43
CA ILE A 147 10.68 -6.18 18.38
C ILE A 147 11.79 -5.26 17.89
N ALA A 148 12.11 -5.29 16.61
CA ALA A 148 13.29 -4.61 16.07
C ALA A 148 13.07 -3.09 15.91
N ALA A 149 11.86 -2.62 15.51
CA ALA A 149 11.74 -1.27 15.03
C ALA A 149 10.35 -0.62 15.17
N LEU A 150 9.24 -1.37 15.10
CA LEU A 150 7.88 -0.85 15.01
C LEU A 150 7.00 -1.30 16.19
N ARG A 151 7.51 -1.10 17.43
CA ARG A 151 6.76 -1.45 18.64
C ARG A 151 5.37 -0.84 18.63
N GLY A 152 4.37 -1.65 19.03
CA GLY A 152 2.97 -1.21 19.13
C GLY A 152 2.18 -1.26 17.84
N LEU A 153 2.77 -1.65 16.68
CA LEU A 153 2.04 -1.96 15.45
C LEU A 153 1.91 -3.49 15.31
N HIS A 154 0.72 -3.96 14.95
CA HIS A 154 0.38 -5.38 14.86
C HIS A 154 0.45 -5.90 13.43
N ASP A 155 0.06 -5.11 12.43
CA ASP A 155 0.07 -5.47 11.01
C ASP A 155 0.69 -4.36 10.15
N THR A 156 1.99 -4.43 9.95
CA THR A 156 2.71 -3.44 9.14
C THR A 156 2.67 -3.71 7.65
N GLN A 157 2.17 -4.88 7.22
CA GLN A 157 2.25 -5.38 5.85
C GLN A 157 0.92 -5.33 5.09
N CYS A 158 -0.18 -4.88 5.72
CA CYS A 158 -1.43 -4.70 5.00
C CYS A 158 -1.24 -3.67 3.89
N GLY A 159 -1.60 -4.04 2.65
CA GLY A 159 -1.39 -3.20 1.46
C GLY A 159 -2.43 -2.09 1.29
N PHE A 160 -2.92 -1.52 2.39
CA PHE A 160 -3.87 -0.41 2.39
C PHE A 160 -3.48 0.60 3.48
N LYS A 161 -2.90 1.74 3.07
CA LYS A 161 -2.36 2.74 3.99
C LYS A 161 -2.63 4.16 3.50
N ALA A 162 -3.04 5.02 4.40
CA ALA A 162 -3.33 6.43 4.16
C ALA A 162 -2.27 7.33 4.78
N PHE A 163 -1.94 8.40 4.09
CA PHE A 163 -0.95 9.41 4.47
C PHE A 163 -1.52 10.81 4.23
N THR A 164 -1.11 11.77 5.05
CA THR A 164 -1.19 13.18 4.65
C THR A 164 -0.20 13.44 3.51
N ALA A 165 -0.43 14.47 2.68
CA ALA A 165 0.48 14.84 1.60
C ALA A 165 1.91 15.10 2.11
N GLU A 166 2.04 15.79 3.25
CA GLU A 166 3.33 16.08 3.89
C GLU A 166 4.06 14.78 4.28
N ALA A 167 3.36 13.87 4.97
CA ALA A 167 3.93 12.58 5.38
C ALA A 167 4.32 11.72 4.17
N ALA A 168 3.51 11.72 3.11
CA ALA A 168 3.82 11.02 1.87
C ALA A 168 5.13 11.52 1.26
N VAL A 169 5.29 12.84 1.10
CA VAL A 169 6.52 13.41 0.55
C VAL A 169 7.71 13.11 1.44
N ALA A 170 7.62 13.36 2.75
CA ALA A 170 8.74 13.19 3.68
C ALA A 170 9.19 11.74 3.81
N CYS A 171 8.25 10.76 3.77
CA CYS A 171 8.58 9.35 3.92
C CYS A 171 9.02 8.68 2.63
N PHE A 172 8.43 9.05 1.48
CA PHE A 172 8.70 8.39 0.21
C PHE A 172 9.85 9.02 -0.60
N THR A 173 10.16 10.31 -0.43
CA THR A 173 11.30 10.94 -1.12
C THR A 173 12.62 10.20 -0.80
N PRO A 174 12.99 9.95 0.47
CA PRO A 174 14.23 9.28 0.82
C PRO A 174 14.13 7.76 0.83
N LEU A 175 13.03 7.16 0.34
CA LEU A 175 12.82 5.70 0.36
C LEU A 175 13.90 4.96 -0.43
N ARG A 176 14.53 3.98 0.20
CA ARG A 176 15.61 3.14 -0.37
C ARG A 176 15.22 1.70 -0.59
N THR A 177 14.26 1.19 0.19
CA THR A 177 13.74 -0.17 0.06
C THR A 177 12.66 -0.18 -1.01
N LEU A 178 12.97 -0.70 -2.20
CA LEU A 178 12.10 -0.61 -3.37
C LEU A 178 11.22 -1.85 -3.59
N ARG A 179 11.44 -2.93 -2.82
CA ARG A 179 10.66 -4.17 -2.88
C ARG A 179 9.70 -4.27 -1.70
N PHE A 180 9.31 -5.48 -1.30
CA PHE A 180 8.27 -5.70 -0.27
C PHE A 180 8.61 -5.21 1.15
N GLY A 181 9.87 -4.90 1.46
CA GLY A 181 10.27 -4.34 2.78
C GLY A 181 9.99 -2.84 2.95
N PHE A 182 9.50 -2.13 1.94
CA PHE A 182 9.33 -0.68 1.94
C PHE A 182 8.37 -0.20 3.03
N ASP A 183 7.33 -0.97 3.33
CA ASP A 183 6.34 -0.64 4.37
C ASP A 183 7.00 -0.31 5.71
N ALA A 184 7.95 -1.15 6.13
CA ALA A 184 8.66 -0.94 7.39
C ALA A 184 9.51 0.34 7.37
N GLU A 185 10.18 0.63 6.26
CA GLU A 185 10.97 1.86 6.11
C GLU A 185 10.11 3.10 6.20
N VAL A 186 8.99 3.13 5.48
CA VAL A 186 8.06 4.26 5.47
C VAL A 186 7.50 4.53 6.86
N LEU A 187 7.06 3.50 7.59
CA LEU A 187 6.52 3.66 8.94
C LEU A 187 7.58 4.10 9.96
N LEU A 188 8.82 3.64 9.82
CA LEU A 188 9.94 4.12 10.64
C LEU A 188 10.26 5.59 10.38
N ARG A 189 10.21 6.02 9.11
CA ARG A 189 10.42 7.42 8.74
C ARG A 189 9.33 8.31 9.31
N ALA A 190 8.06 7.90 9.21
CA ALA A 190 6.95 8.63 9.80
C ALA A 190 7.17 8.85 11.31
N ARG A 191 7.52 7.81 12.04
CA ARG A 191 7.81 7.93 13.49
C ARG A 191 9.00 8.83 13.79
N ARG A 192 10.01 8.88 12.93
CA ARG A 192 11.16 9.76 13.11
C ARG A 192 10.85 11.23 12.87
N HIS A 193 9.87 11.52 12.02
CA HIS A 193 9.32 12.85 11.88
C HIS A 193 8.43 13.27 13.07
N GLY A 194 8.27 12.39 14.09
CA GLY A 194 7.44 12.65 15.27
C GLY A 194 5.96 12.41 15.02
N TRP A 195 5.57 11.84 13.87
CA TRP A 195 4.18 11.55 13.58
C TRP A 195 3.71 10.25 14.24
N THR A 196 2.46 10.28 14.69
CA THR A 196 1.77 9.08 15.13
C THR A 196 1.36 8.25 13.91
N VAL A 197 1.53 6.93 14.03
CA VAL A 197 1.02 5.93 13.08
C VAL A 197 -0.10 5.18 13.77
N GLU A 198 -1.31 5.26 13.25
CA GLU A 198 -2.49 4.57 13.81
C GLU A 198 -2.85 3.33 13.00
N GLU A 199 -3.15 2.23 13.70
CA GLU A 199 -3.74 1.04 13.08
C GLU A 199 -5.27 1.13 13.12
N VAL A 200 -5.89 0.78 12.01
CA VAL A 200 -7.34 0.79 11.83
C VAL A 200 -7.81 -0.64 11.52
N PRO A 201 -8.73 -1.20 12.32
CA PRO A 201 -9.31 -2.49 12.00
C PRO A 201 -10.13 -2.38 10.73
N VAL A 202 -9.96 -3.31 9.82
CA VAL A 202 -10.61 -3.28 8.50
C VAL A 202 -11.24 -4.62 8.15
N ARG A 203 -12.15 -4.60 7.19
CA ARG A 203 -12.59 -5.78 6.49
C ARG A 203 -11.52 -6.20 5.50
N TRP A 204 -11.22 -7.49 5.44
CA TRP A 204 -10.19 -8.03 4.57
C TRP A 204 -10.59 -9.40 4.03
N GLU A 205 -10.35 -9.61 2.74
CA GLU A 205 -10.67 -10.83 2.04
C GLU A 205 -9.44 -11.36 1.31
N HIS A 206 -9.06 -12.61 1.56
CA HIS A 206 -7.97 -13.23 0.80
C HIS A 206 -8.39 -13.46 -0.66
N LYS A 207 -7.56 -12.99 -1.59
CA LYS A 207 -7.69 -13.30 -3.02
C LYS A 207 -6.68 -14.37 -3.42
N GLU A 208 -7.15 -15.43 -4.10
CA GLU A 208 -6.37 -16.65 -4.34
C GLU A 208 -5.15 -16.46 -5.22
N ASP A 209 -5.11 -15.47 -6.11
CA ASP A 209 -4.03 -15.25 -7.08
C ASP A 209 -2.90 -14.33 -6.57
N SER A 210 -2.56 -14.37 -5.28
CA SER A 210 -1.45 -13.57 -4.74
C SER A 210 -0.10 -14.02 -5.33
N ARG A 211 0.57 -13.12 -6.06
CA ARG A 211 1.87 -13.36 -6.72
C ARG A 211 3.08 -13.25 -5.78
N VAL A 212 2.87 -13.04 -4.48
CA VAL A 212 3.93 -12.98 -3.48
C VAL A 212 4.51 -14.37 -3.23
N SER A 213 5.75 -14.59 -3.62
CA SER A 213 6.48 -15.83 -3.32
C SER A 213 7.00 -15.78 -1.88
N ALA A 214 6.29 -16.45 -0.97
CA ALA A 214 6.59 -16.43 0.46
C ALA A 214 8.05 -16.78 0.83
N MET A 215 8.75 -17.62 0.05
CA MET A 215 10.12 -18.06 0.37
C MET A 215 11.22 -17.14 -0.17
N ARG A 216 11.08 -16.59 -1.38
CA ARG A 216 12.09 -15.67 -1.96
C ARG A 216 12.10 -14.31 -1.26
N ASP A 217 10.92 -13.86 -0.83
CA ASP A 217 10.76 -12.54 -0.24
C ASP A 217 11.17 -12.50 1.23
N SER A 218 11.11 -13.63 1.97
CA SER A 218 11.42 -13.68 3.41
C SER A 218 12.89 -13.43 3.75
N PHE A 219 13.84 -13.93 2.96
CA PHE A 219 15.27 -13.67 3.20
C PHE A 219 15.67 -12.24 2.86
N GLY A 220 15.11 -11.67 1.78
CA GLY A 220 15.30 -10.27 1.41
C GLY A 220 14.81 -9.33 2.50
N VAL A 221 13.69 -9.66 3.08
CA VAL A 221 13.04 -8.87 4.13
C VAL A 221 13.83 -8.88 5.44
N LEU A 222 14.41 -10.00 5.87
CA LEU A 222 15.27 -10.05 7.06
C LEU A 222 16.55 -9.22 6.87
N TYR A 223 17.13 -9.27 5.68
CA TYR A 223 18.26 -8.41 5.31
C TYR A 223 17.87 -6.93 5.35
N ASP A 224 16.71 -6.59 4.81
CA ASP A 224 16.18 -5.23 4.83
C ASP A 224 15.93 -4.74 6.27
N LEU A 225 15.47 -5.60 7.19
CA LEU A 225 15.28 -5.26 8.60
C LEU A 225 16.58 -4.82 9.30
N VAL A 226 17.66 -5.58 9.10
CA VAL A 226 18.97 -5.23 9.65
C VAL A 226 19.47 -3.92 9.03
N ARG A 227 19.29 -3.77 7.73
CA ARG A 227 19.68 -2.59 6.96
C ARG A 227 18.85 -1.36 7.33
N LEU A 228 17.55 -1.49 7.61
CA LEU A 228 16.65 -0.40 8.03
C LEU A 228 17.17 0.36 9.25
N ARG A 229 17.79 -0.33 10.21
CA ARG A 229 18.39 0.30 11.40
C ARG A 229 19.52 1.28 11.05
N PHE A 230 20.19 1.06 9.91
CA PHE A 230 21.28 1.90 9.40
C PHE A 230 20.80 2.91 8.36
N ILE A 231 19.88 2.52 7.46
CA ILE A 231 19.34 3.37 6.39
C ILE A 231 18.54 4.53 6.96
N VAL A 232 17.76 4.27 7.98
CA VAL A 232 16.89 5.30 8.57
C VAL A 232 17.65 6.15 9.60
N ARG A 233 18.91 5.86 9.96
CA ARG A 233 19.76 6.70 10.85
C ARG A 233 20.38 7.93 10.17
N ARG A 234 20.28 8.03 8.86
CA ARG A 234 20.74 9.17 8.05
C ARG A 234 19.55 9.82 7.34
#